data_91af5f48360a5ae8ba187c196760cea6
#
_entry.id   91af5f48360a5ae8ba187c196760cea6
#
_cell.length_a   1.000
_cell.length_b   1.000
_cell.length_c   1.000
_cell.angle_alpha   90.00
_cell.angle_beta   90.00
_cell.angle_gamma   90.00
#
_symmetry.space_group_name_H-M   'P 1'
#
loop_
_entity.id
_entity.type
_entity.pdbx_description
1 polymer ?
#
loop_
_entity_poly.entity_id
_entity_poly.type
_entity_poly.pdbx_seq_one_letter_code
_entity_poly.pdbx_strand_id
1 'polypeptide(L)'
;MALPNDSWQNTSAPLFTGLDFLLELKPLFIPLYATLVAVACMGNLFLILLIALTKKLHCTTNFLIGNLAAADFVMCLACVPLTVSYAFEARGWLFGMFMCYFVTLMQATTVFVSVLSLTAIAIDRYIVVAYPIRRRMSRKSCVCIVACIWLLSILASVPTSLHTQYLDLNAIGHDMIICEEFWKHKERERLLYSCLMLLLSYMLPLLAVSVSFCAISYHLQKRSIPGAAYPCQDKWSKTKQKTFRVLTISVVCFAVCWLPLQVVNFIRDIDEEFTILDKRYVNVIQISCHLIAMSSTCYNPFIYASLHDKFRFHLSSYFYRKKKSSSTVSYKASRFNTCSTLADAPAGLSDKIALQTRFS
;
A
#
# COMPACT_ATOMS: atom_id res chain seq x y z
N MET A 1 35.34 -0.74 -58.24
CA MET A 1 34.34 0.01 -57.49
C MET A 1 34.68 -0.20 -56.02
N ALA A 2 35.42 0.77 -55.44
CA ALA A 2 36.00 0.69 -54.09
C ALA A 2 34.91 0.96 -53.05
N LEU A 3 34.82 0.11 -52.04
CA LEU A 3 34.01 0.35 -50.84
C LEU A 3 34.67 1.45 -50.03
N PRO A 4 33.96 2.42 -49.50
CA PRO A 4 34.52 3.42 -48.61
C PRO A 4 34.94 2.76 -47.32
N ASN A 5 36.20 2.88 -47.02
CA ASN A 5 36.83 2.51 -45.77
C ASN A 5 36.64 3.68 -44.80
N ASP A 6 35.55 3.74 -44.08
CA ASP A 6 35.30 4.79 -43.06
C ASP A 6 35.19 4.17 -41.67
N SER A 7 36.35 4.22 -41.02
CA SER A 7 36.57 4.69 -39.66
C SER A 7 35.40 4.52 -38.67
N TRP A 8 35.15 3.30 -38.31
CA TRP A 8 34.46 2.98 -37.03
C TRP A 8 35.52 2.98 -35.88
N GLN A 9 36.28 4.07 -35.77
CA GLN A 9 37.17 4.26 -34.64
C GLN A 9 36.53 5.24 -33.65
N ASN A 10 36.27 4.73 -32.44
CA ASN A 10 36.12 5.48 -31.19
C ASN A 10 34.99 6.52 -31.09
N THR A 11 33.78 6.05 -31.05
CA THR A 11 32.75 6.66 -30.20
C THR A 11 32.28 5.62 -29.21
N SER A 12 33.09 5.35 -28.21
CA SER A 12 32.64 4.80 -26.95
C SER A 12 31.86 5.89 -26.17
N ALA A 13 30.80 6.44 -26.80
CA ALA A 13 29.77 7.08 -26.03
C ALA A 13 29.13 5.96 -25.18
N PRO A 14 29.17 6.05 -23.84
CA PRO A 14 28.58 5.01 -23.02
C PRO A 14 27.12 4.86 -23.43
N LEU A 15 26.74 3.65 -23.85
CA LEU A 15 25.40 3.30 -24.31
C LEU A 15 24.33 3.62 -23.23
N PHE A 16 24.78 3.78 -21.98
CA PHE A 16 23.98 4.06 -20.79
C PHE A 16 24.60 5.22 -19.99
N THR A 17 24.44 6.44 -20.50
CA THR A 17 24.81 7.67 -19.76
C THR A 17 24.07 7.72 -18.43
N GLY A 18 24.79 7.85 -17.32
CA GLY A 18 24.24 7.95 -15.96
C GLY A 18 24.21 6.64 -15.14
N LEU A 19 24.55 5.48 -15.76
CA LEU A 19 24.70 4.24 -15.00
C LEU A 19 25.96 4.28 -14.11
N ASP A 20 27.08 4.81 -14.62
CA ASP A 20 28.32 4.91 -13.87
C ASP A 20 28.14 5.72 -12.58
N PHE A 21 27.46 6.87 -12.68
CA PHE A 21 27.15 7.70 -11.50
C PHE A 21 26.23 7.00 -10.50
N LEU A 22 25.26 6.21 -10.98
CA LEU A 22 24.41 5.40 -10.10
C LEU A 22 25.21 4.30 -9.38
N LEU A 23 26.15 3.65 -10.08
CA LEU A 23 27.01 2.60 -9.51
C LEU A 23 27.96 3.14 -8.44
N GLU A 24 28.46 4.37 -8.57
CA GLU A 24 29.24 5.04 -7.52
C GLU A 24 28.44 5.20 -6.22
N LEU A 25 27.13 5.39 -6.32
CA LEU A 25 26.23 5.55 -5.17
C LEU A 25 25.70 4.22 -4.59
N LYS A 26 26.10 3.07 -5.16
CA LYS A 26 25.74 1.73 -4.67
C LYS A 26 25.97 1.54 -3.16
N PRO A 27 27.11 1.96 -2.54
CA PRO A 27 27.33 1.81 -1.10
C PRO A 27 26.35 2.59 -0.23
N LEU A 28 25.71 3.64 -0.77
CA LEU A 28 24.68 4.42 -0.08
C LEU A 28 23.32 3.75 -0.20
N PHE A 29 22.91 3.38 -1.42
CA PHE A 29 21.56 2.89 -1.68
C PHE A 29 21.32 1.46 -1.18
N ILE A 30 22.29 0.56 -1.29
CA ILE A 30 22.10 -0.85 -0.88
C ILE A 30 21.76 -0.98 0.61
N PRO A 31 22.45 -0.33 1.58
CA PRO A 31 22.05 -0.39 2.98
C PRO A 31 20.68 0.23 3.26
N LEU A 32 20.31 1.31 2.55
CA LEU A 32 19.01 1.94 2.70
C LEU A 32 17.89 1.00 2.25
N TYR A 33 18.03 0.37 1.07
CA TYR A 33 17.06 -0.62 0.59
C TYR A 33 17.01 -1.88 1.45
N ALA A 34 18.16 -2.38 1.90
CA ALA A 34 18.21 -3.53 2.80
C ALA A 34 17.45 -3.27 4.12
N THR A 35 17.66 -2.08 4.70
CA THR A 35 16.95 -1.64 5.90
C THR A 35 15.45 -1.52 5.63
N LEU A 36 15.06 -0.90 4.51
CA LEU A 36 13.66 -0.76 4.10
C LEU A 36 12.98 -2.14 3.98
N VAL A 37 13.60 -3.04 3.22
CA VAL A 37 13.06 -4.40 3.01
C VAL A 37 12.94 -5.16 4.33
N ALA A 38 13.95 -5.09 5.21
CA ALA A 38 13.91 -5.73 6.51
C ALA A 38 12.76 -5.20 7.38
N VAL A 39 12.63 -3.88 7.49
CA VAL A 39 11.57 -3.23 8.28
C VAL A 39 10.18 -3.53 7.71
N ALA A 40 10.00 -3.40 6.39
CA ALA A 40 8.73 -3.67 5.73
C ALA A 40 8.33 -5.14 5.87
N CYS A 41 9.23 -6.09 5.59
CA CYS A 41 8.94 -7.52 5.68
C CYS A 41 8.61 -7.92 7.13
N MET A 42 9.41 -7.51 8.10
CA MET A 42 9.14 -7.83 9.51
C MET A 42 7.83 -7.20 10.00
N GLY A 43 7.60 -5.94 9.68
CA GLY A 43 6.42 -5.20 10.13
C GLY A 43 5.12 -5.78 9.54
N ASN A 44 5.08 -6.01 8.22
CA ASN A 44 3.90 -6.54 7.55
C ASN A 44 3.64 -8.00 7.91
N LEU A 45 4.68 -8.85 7.99
CA LEU A 45 4.54 -10.23 8.46
C LEU A 45 3.99 -10.26 9.89
N PHE A 46 4.53 -9.44 10.79
CA PHE A 46 4.03 -9.32 12.16
C PHE A 46 2.55 -8.92 12.18
N LEU A 47 2.13 -7.96 11.36
CA LEU A 47 0.74 -7.50 11.25
C LEU A 47 -0.18 -8.63 10.76
N ILE A 48 0.23 -9.37 9.73
CA ILE A 48 -0.50 -10.53 9.20
C ILE A 48 -0.68 -11.60 10.29
N LEU A 49 0.42 -11.98 10.97
CA LEU A 49 0.37 -12.98 12.03
C LEU A 49 -0.50 -12.54 13.20
N LEU A 50 -0.41 -11.28 13.61
CA LEU A 50 -1.24 -10.74 14.69
C LEU A 50 -2.73 -10.81 14.36
N ILE A 51 -3.13 -10.46 13.12
CA ILE A 51 -4.51 -10.57 12.67
C ILE A 51 -4.94 -12.04 12.59
N ALA A 52 -4.12 -12.92 12.02
CA ALA A 52 -4.45 -14.33 11.82
C ALA A 52 -4.62 -15.09 13.14
N LEU A 53 -3.72 -14.86 14.10
CA LEU A 53 -3.68 -15.59 15.37
C LEU A 53 -4.65 -15.03 16.41
N THR A 54 -5.09 -13.77 16.30
CA THR A 54 -5.93 -13.13 17.31
C THR A 54 -7.41 -13.13 16.88
N LYS A 55 -8.20 -14.08 17.35
CA LYS A 55 -9.65 -14.20 17.04
C LYS A 55 -10.44 -12.89 17.26
N LYS A 56 -10.06 -12.07 18.26
CA LYS A 56 -10.69 -10.77 18.57
C LYS A 56 -10.46 -9.71 17.46
N LEU A 57 -9.47 -9.91 16.59
CA LEU A 57 -9.16 -9.05 15.45
C LEU A 57 -9.85 -9.50 14.16
N HIS A 58 -10.58 -10.60 14.15
CA HIS A 58 -11.28 -11.12 12.98
C HIS A 58 -12.52 -10.28 12.66
N CYS A 59 -12.32 -9.10 12.10
CA CYS A 59 -13.39 -8.28 11.53
C CYS A 59 -13.04 -7.91 10.08
N THR A 60 -14.03 -7.52 9.30
CA THR A 60 -13.91 -7.21 7.87
C THR A 60 -12.77 -6.23 7.57
N THR A 61 -12.70 -5.15 8.32
CA THR A 61 -11.64 -4.13 8.13
C THR A 61 -10.25 -4.69 8.38
N ASN A 62 -10.07 -5.47 9.46
CA ASN A 62 -8.76 -6.06 9.76
C ASN A 62 -8.37 -7.10 8.72
N PHE A 63 -9.33 -7.76 8.09
CA PHE A 63 -9.06 -8.67 6.96
C PHE A 63 -8.53 -7.88 5.74
N LEU A 64 -9.13 -6.74 5.42
CA LEU A 64 -8.62 -5.84 4.36
C LEU A 64 -7.25 -5.24 4.71
N ILE A 65 -7.00 -4.91 5.99
CA ILE A 65 -5.68 -4.48 6.48
C ILE A 65 -4.66 -5.62 6.31
N GLY A 66 -5.04 -6.85 6.61
CA GLY A 66 -4.20 -8.03 6.40
C GLY A 66 -3.88 -8.27 4.92
N ASN A 67 -4.84 -8.01 4.02
CA ASN A 67 -4.63 -8.06 2.58
C ASN A 67 -3.64 -6.99 2.10
N LEU A 68 -3.77 -5.76 2.60
CA LEU A 68 -2.81 -4.68 2.33
C LEU A 68 -1.40 -5.08 2.80
N ALA A 69 -1.28 -5.59 4.03
CA ALA A 69 0.00 -6.04 4.56
C ALA A 69 0.59 -7.22 3.76
N ALA A 70 -0.25 -8.11 3.22
CA ALA A 70 0.21 -9.19 2.36
C ALA A 70 0.76 -8.68 1.02
N ALA A 71 0.12 -7.71 0.39
CA ALA A 71 0.63 -7.08 -0.82
C ALA A 71 1.97 -6.37 -0.58
N ASP A 72 2.07 -5.58 0.49
CA ASP A 72 3.30 -4.89 0.89
C ASP A 72 4.43 -5.87 1.21
N PHE A 73 4.12 -7.00 1.87
CA PHE A 73 5.09 -8.06 2.16
C PHE A 73 5.61 -8.71 0.89
N VAL A 74 4.73 -9.08 -0.05
CA VAL A 74 5.11 -9.70 -1.35
C VAL A 74 5.96 -8.72 -2.17
N MET A 75 5.59 -7.45 -2.23
CA MET A 75 6.37 -6.42 -2.93
C MET A 75 7.79 -6.32 -2.37
N CYS A 76 7.93 -6.19 -1.06
CA CYS A 76 9.23 -6.00 -0.42
C CYS A 76 10.09 -7.25 -0.41
N LEU A 77 9.50 -8.45 -0.36
CA LEU A 77 10.24 -9.70 -0.34
C LEU A 77 10.70 -10.14 -1.74
N ALA A 78 9.82 -10.00 -2.73
CA ALA A 78 10.04 -10.57 -4.07
C ALA A 78 10.45 -9.51 -5.11
N CYS A 79 9.79 -8.33 -5.12
CA CYS A 79 10.00 -7.38 -6.21
C CYS A 79 11.17 -6.42 -5.92
N VAL A 80 11.16 -5.75 -4.77
CA VAL A 80 12.16 -4.71 -4.46
C VAL A 80 13.60 -5.21 -4.52
N PRO A 81 13.98 -6.39 -3.94
CA PRO A 81 15.36 -6.87 -4.01
C PRO A 81 15.84 -7.12 -5.43
N LEU A 82 14.98 -7.68 -6.29
CA LEU A 82 15.32 -7.99 -7.67
C LEU A 82 15.44 -6.72 -8.51
N THR A 83 14.54 -5.74 -8.31
CA THR A 83 14.59 -4.43 -8.99
C THR A 83 15.84 -3.65 -8.58
N VAL A 84 16.19 -3.64 -7.30
CA VAL A 84 17.40 -2.98 -6.79
C VAL A 84 18.66 -3.68 -7.30
N SER A 85 18.67 -5.01 -7.32
CA SER A 85 19.78 -5.77 -7.87
C SER A 85 20.00 -5.45 -9.36
N TYR A 86 18.93 -5.33 -10.14
CA TYR A 86 18.99 -4.91 -11.54
C TYR A 86 19.55 -3.51 -11.71
N ALA A 87 19.11 -2.55 -10.89
CA ALA A 87 19.55 -1.15 -10.98
C ALA A 87 21.05 -0.95 -10.67
N PHE A 88 21.65 -1.82 -9.83
CA PHE A 88 23.04 -1.72 -9.40
C PHE A 88 23.94 -2.82 -9.96
N GLU A 89 23.52 -3.53 -11.00
CA GLU A 89 24.31 -4.55 -11.70
C GLU A 89 24.72 -4.05 -13.09
N ALA A 90 26.03 -3.98 -13.33
CA ALA A 90 26.57 -3.48 -14.59
C ALA A 90 26.16 -4.35 -15.80
N ARG A 91 25.96 -5.67 -15.60
CA ARG A 91 25.47 -6.60 -16.62
C ARG A 91 23.94 -6.61 -16.77
N GLY A 92 23.25 -5.76 -16.01
CA GLY A 92 21.80 -5.62 -16.05
C GLY A 92 21.06 -6.78 -15.38
N TRP A 93 20.06 -7.36 -16.06
CA TRP A 93 19.16 -8.34 -15.49
C TRP A 93 19.72 -9.77 -15.49
N LEU A 94 19.99 -10.34 -14.33
CA LEU A 94 20.63 -11.67 -14.19
C LEU A 94 19.66 -12.81 -13.83
N PHE A 95 18.37 -12.52 -13.63
CA PHE A 95 17.42 -13.51 -13.06
C PHE A 95 16.62 -14.27 -14.12
N GLY A 96 16.99 -14.14 -15.40
CA GLY A 96 16.34 -14.85 -16.48
C GLY A 96 15.00 -14.24 -16.94
N MET A 97 14.52 -14.74 -18.07
CA MET A 97 13.33 -14.21 -18.76
C MET A 97 12.05 -14.30 -17.91
N PHE A 98 11.81 -15.46 -17.28
CA PHE A 98 10.60 -15.65 -16.47
C PHE A 98 10.50 -14.62 -15.34
N MET A 99 11.58 -14.38 -14.60
CA MET A 99 11.59 -13.42 -13.49
C MET A 99 11.45 -11.99 -13.99
N CYS A 100 11.91 -11.64 -15.20
CA CYS A 100 11.71 -10.33 -15.80
C CYS A 100 10.21 -10.00 -15.90
N TYR A 101 9.44 -10.86 -16.55
CA TYR A 101 7.98 -10.65 -16.68
C TYR A 101 7.24 -10.77 -15.34
N PHE A 102 7.64 -11.73 -14.51
CA PHE A 102 7.01 -11.97 -13.21
C PHE A 102 7.15 -10.76 -12.27
N VAL A 103 8.37 -10.21 -12.15
CA VAL A 103 8.62 -9.06 -11.24
C VAL A 103 7.89 -7.83 -11.73
N THR A 104 7.92 -7.54 -13.03
CA THR A 104 7.20 -6.40 -13.62
C THR A 104 5.69 -6.51 -13.36
N LEU A 105 5.09 -7.68 -13.63
CA LEU A 105 3.68 -7.93 -13.37
C LEU A 105 3.34 -7.80 -11.88
N MET A 106 4.12 -8.43 -11.02
CA MET A 106 3.83 -8.49 -9.58
C MET A 106 4.04 -7.14 -8.91
N GLN A 107 5.04 -6.36 -9.32
CA GLN A 107 5.28 -5.03 -8.78
C GLN A 107 4.09 -4.10 -9.07
N ALA A 108 3.63 -4.03 -10.31
CA ALA A 108 2.44 -3.26 -10.66
C ALA A 108 1.18 -3.79 -9.95
N THR A 109 0.98 -5.12 -9.93
CA THR A 109 -0.18 -5.75 -9.27
C THR A 109 -0.25 -5.41 -7.79
N THR A 110 0.86 -5.52 -7.04
CA THR A 110 0.87 -5.26 -5.59
C THR A 110 0.59 -3.80 -5.26
N VAL A 111 1.02 -2.85 -6.10
CA VAL A 111 0.66 -1.43 -5.97
C VAL A 111 -0.85 -1.25 -6.09
N PHE A 112 -1.49 -1.83 -7.12
CA PHE A 112 -2.94 -1.75 -7.29
C PHE A 112 -3.70 -2.44 -6.16
N VAL A 113 -3.24 -3.60 -5.68
CA VAL A 113 -3.82 -4.30 -4.53
C VAL A 113 -3.79 -3.40 -3.29
N SER A 114 -2.67 -2.72 -3.02
CA SER A 114 -2.53 -1.81 -1.87
C SER A 114 -3.50 -0.63 -1.99
N VAL A 115 -3.56 0.02 -3.16
CA VAL A 115 -4.45 1.15 -3.43
C VAL A 115 -5.93 0.77 -3.32
N LEU A 116 -6.35 -0.31 -3.98
CA LEU A 116 -7.73 -0.78 -3.94
C LEU A 116 -8.13 -1.26 -2.54
N SER A 117 -7.20 -1.85 -1.77
CA SER A 117 -7.43 -2.22 -0.37
C SER A 117 -7.67 -0.99 0.50
N LEU A 118 -6.85 0.06 0.37
CA LEU A 118 -7.05 1.33 1.09
C LEU A 118 -8.40 1.96 0.72
N THR A 119 -8.78 1.94 -0.55
CA THR A 119 -10.08 2.42 -1.03
C THR A 119 -11.24 1.62 -0.43
N ALA A 120 -11.15 0.29 -0.45
CA ALA A 120 -12.15 -0.59 0.14
C ALA A 120 -12.30 -0.38 1.65
N ILE A 121 -11.18 -0.16 2.37
CA ILE A 121 -11.19 0.17 3.81
C ILE A 121 -11.88 1.54 4.03
N ALA A 122 -11.64 2.54 3.19
CA ALA A 122 -12.30 3.84 3.29
C ALA A 122 -13.81 3.74 3.11
N ILE A 123 -14.26 3.00 2.12
CA ILE A 123 -15.68 2.75 1.84
C ILE A 123 -16.32 1.96 3.00
N ASP A 124 -15.66 0.90 3.51
CA ASP A 124 -16.14 0.14 4.67
C ASP A 124 -16.31 1.04 5.90
N ARG A 125 -15.36 1.93 6.16
CA ARG A 125 -15.45 2.89 7.28
C ARG A 125 -16.58 3.89 7.09
N TYR A 126 -16.75 4.42 5.90
CA TYR A 126 -17.88 5.29 5.58
C TYR A 126 -19.21 4.60 5.84
N ILE A 127 -19.41 3.39 5.32
CA ILE A 127 -20.66 2.63 5.51
C ILE A 127 -20.96 2.40 6.99
N VAL A 128 -19.96 2.02 7.79
CA VAL A 128 -20.11 1.77 9.25
C VAL A 128 -20.49 3.03 10.01
N VAL A 129 -20.07 4.22 9.55
CA VAL A 129 -20.41 5.49 10.20
C VAL A 129 -21.75 6.02 9.73
N ALA A 130 -22.00 6.03 8.42
CA ALA A 130 -23.22 6.59 7.83
C ALA A 130 -24.46 5.73 8.16
N TYR A 131 -24.29 4.39 8.14
CA TYR A 131 -25.39 3.43 8.31
C TYR A 131 -25.12 2.46 9.47
N PRO A 132 -25.20 2.91 10.73
CA PRO A 132 -24.83 2.11 11.90
C PRO A 132 -25.74 0.88 12.14
N ILE A 133 -26.95 0.90 11.62
CA ILE A 133 -27.96 -0.18 11.74
C ILE A 133 -27.72 -1.27 10.68
N ARG A 134 -26.94 -0.96 9.62
CA ARG A 134 -26.69 -1.92 8.55
C ARG A 134 -25.84 -3.09 9.05
N ARG A 135 -26.28 -4.31 8.70
CA ARG A 135 -25.55 -5.54 9.03
C ARG A 135 -24.12 -5.48 8.47
N ARG A 136 -23.14 -5.81 9.29
CA ARG A 136 -21.73 -5.87 8.86
C ARG A 136 -21.55 -6.88 7.74
N MET A 137 -20.59 -6.63 6.84
CA MET A 137 -20.26 -7.56 5.77
C MET A 137 -19.91 -8.96 6.32
N SER A 138 -20.36 -10.00 5.61
CA SER A 138 -20.04 -11.38 5.94
C SER A 138 -18.58 -11.70 5.57
N ARG A 139 -18.03 -12.76 6.16
CA ARG A 139 -16.69 -13.24 5.79
C ARG A 139 -16.61 -13.63 4.31
N LYS A 140 -17.65 -14.25 3.78
CA LYS A 140 -17.74 -14.63 2.35
C LYS A 140 -17.66 -13.41 1.45
N SER A 141 -18.43 -12.35 1.74
CA SER A 141 -18.35 -11.07 0.99
C SER A 141 -16.98 -10.45 1.04
N CYS A 142 -16.30 -10.53 2.18
CA CYS A 142 -14.94 -9.98 2.33
C CYS A 142 -13.92 -10.74 1.48
N VAL A 143 -13.99 -12.07 1.44
CA VAL A 143 -13.14 -12.91 0.57
C VAL A 143 -13.41 -12.59 -0.90
N CYS A 144 -14.69 -12.44 -1.30
CA CYS A 144 -15.03 -12.04 -2.68
C CYS A 144 -14.43 -10.68 -3.04
N ILE A 145 -14.50 -9.69 -2.14
CA ILE A 145 -13.90 -8.37 -2.37
C ILE A 145 -12.39 -8.49 -2.57
N VAL A 146 -11.70 -9.24 -1.71
CA VAL A 146 -10.24 -9.45 -1.85
C VAL A 146 -9.92 -10.16 -3.17
N ALA A 147 -10.67 -11.20 -3.54
CA ALA A 147 -10.48 -11.88 -4.82
C ALA A 147 -10.70 -10.94 -6.02
N CYS A 148 -11.73 -10.08 -5.96
CA CYS A 148 -11.97 -9.04 -6.97
C CYS A 148 -10.82 -8.02 -7.02
N ILE A 149 -10.29 -7.58 -5.87
CA ILE A 149 -9.15 -6.66 -5.81
C ILE A 149 -7.95 -7.27 -6.52
N TRP A 150 -7.56 -8.51 -6.21
CA TRP A 150 -6.43 -9.18 -6.87
C TRP A 150 -6.66 -9.35 -8.37
N LEU A 151 -7.84 -9.81 -8.77
CA LEU A 151 -8.18 -10.01 -10.19
C LEU A 151 -8.10 -8.70 -10.98
N LEU A 152 -8.71 -7.63 -10.48
CA LEU A 152 -8.68 -6.31 -11.12
C LEU A 152 -7.26 -5.75 -11.17
N SER A 153 -6.48 -5.94 -10.12
CA SER A 153 -5.07 -5.50 -10.07
C SER A 153 -4.21 -6.22 -11.10
N ILE A 154 -4.36 -7.53 -11.23
CA ILE A 154 -3.65 -8.33 -12.25
C ILE A 154 -4.06 -7.84 -13.65
N LEU A 155 -5.36 -7.73 -13.92
CA LEU A 155 -5.85 -7.27 -15.23
C LEU A 155 -5.33 -5.87 -15.59
N ALA A 156 -5.28 -4.94 -14.63
CA ALA A 156 -4.72 -3.61 -14.84
C ALA A 156 -3.22 -3.62 -15.11
N SER A 157 -2.48 -4.61 -14.58
CA SER A 157 -1.03 -4.73 -14.72
C SER A 157 -0.59 -5.53 -15.95
N VAL A 158 -1.50 -6.27 -16.61
CA VAL A 158 -1.18 -7.07 -17.79
C VAL A 158 -0.56 -6.25 -18.93
N PRO A 159 -1.05 -5.04 -19.29
CA PRO A 159 -0.44 -4.26 -20.37
C PRO A 159 1.03 -3.95 -20.14
N THR A 160 1.44 -3.57 -18.92
CA THR A 160 2.86 -3.37 -18.58
C THR A 160 3.68 -4.62 -18.84
N SER A 161 3.20 -5.79 -18.39
CA SER A 161 3.90 -7.06 -18.60
C SER A 161 3.98 -7.46 -20.08
N LEU A 162 2.94 -7.18 -20.86
CA LEU A 162 2.94 -7.47 -22.31
C LEU A 162 3.90 -6.58 -23.11
N HIS A 163 4.19 -5.37 -22.64
CA HIS A 163 5.16 -4.46 -23.25
C HIS A 163 6.56 -4.57 -22.60
N THR A 164 6.73 -5.37 -21.56
CA THR A 164 8.05 -5.69 -21.02
C THR A 164 8.80 -6.57 -22.00
N GLN A 165 10.08 -6.27 -22.24
CA GLN A 165 10.96 -7.04 -23.12
C GLN A 165 12.21 -7.47 -22.36
N TYR A 166 12.58 -8.73 -22.57
CA TYR A 166 13.84 -9.30 -22.16
C TYR A 166 14.79 -9.30 -23.35
N LEU A 167 15.78 -8.43 -23.35
CA LEU A 167 16.73 -8.26 -24.45
C LEU A 167 18.12 -8.69 -24.00
N ASP A 168 18.64 -9.75 -24.62
CA ASP A 168 20.00 -10.23 -24.43
C ASP A 168 20.91 -9.57 -25.50
N LEU A 169 21.76 -8.65 -25.05
CA LEU A 169 22.68 -7.91 -25.92
C LEU A 169 24.03 -8.62 -26.13
N ASN A 170 24.25 -9.77 -25.47
CA ASN A 170 25.48 -10.56 -25.65
C ASN A 170 25.70 -10.95 -27.13
N ALA A 171 24.62 -11.23 -27.85
CA ALA A 171 24.67 -11.57 -29.28
C ALA A 171 25.22 -10.46 -30.18
N ILE A 172 25.20 -9.22 -29.73
CA ILE A 172 25.72 -8.04 -30.46
C ILE A 172 26.99 -7.46 -29.83
N GLY A 173 27.64 -8.21 -28.93
CA GLY A 173 28.93 -7.87 -28.37
C GLY A 173 28.90 -7.01 -27.10
N HIS A 174 27.72 -6.79 -26.49
CA HIS A 174 27.57 -6.10 -25.22
C HIS A 174 27.20 -7.10 -24.11
N ASP A 175 28.03 -7.26 -23.09
CA ASP A 175 27.77 -8.14 -21.92
C ASP A 175 26.70 -7.51 -21.01
N MET A 176 25.47 -7.40 -21.54
CA MET A 176 24.36 -6.79 -20.82
C MET A 176 23.01 -7.42 -21.22
N ILE A 177 22.15 -7.59 -20.23
CA ILE A 177 20.76 -8.04 -20.40
C ILE A 177 19.81 -6.97 -19.89
N ILE A 178 18.86 -6.54 -20.71
CA ILE A 178 17.88 -5.51 -20.39
C ILE A 178 16.52 -6.15 -20.12
N CYS A 179 15.87 -5.75 -19.04
CA CYS A 179 14.50 -6.10 -18.69
C CYS A 179 13.72 -4.82 -18.42
N GLU A 180 13.12 -4.26 -19.46
CA GLU A 180 12.40 -2.99 -19.37
C GLU A 180 11.14 -2.99 -20.24
N GLU A 181 10.28 -1.99 -20.02
CA GLU A 181 9.04 -1.77 -20.77
C GLU A 181 9.33 -0.96 -22.03
N PHE A 182 8.96 -1.53 -23.19
CA PHE A 182 9.14 -0.91 -24.52
C PHE A 182 7.82 -0.83 -25.29
N TRP A 183 7.43 0.38 -25.68
CA TRP A 183 6.23 0.66 -26.48
C TRP A 183 6.62 1.07 -27.91
N LYS A 184 7.16 0.14 -28.68
CA LYS A 184 7.64 0.43 -30.05
C LYS A 184 6.51 1.04 -30.90
N HIS A 185 6.74 2.26 -31.42
CA HIS A 185 5.81 3.00 -32.26
C HIS A 185 4.40 3.21 -31.68
N LYS A 186 4.26 3.15 -30.36
CA LYS A 186 2.99 3.27 -29.63
C LYS A 186 3.05 4.32 -28.51
N GLU A 187 3.77 5.40 -28.73
CA GLU A 187 3.99 6.49 -27.76
C GLU A 187 2.67 7.05 -27.22
N ARG A 188 1.68 7.22 -28.13
CA ARG A 188 0.34 7.68 -27.75
C ARG A 188 -0.39 6.68 -26.84
N GLU A 189 -0.29 5.38 -27.14
CA GLU A 189 -0.89 4.33 -26.30
C GLU A 189 -0.19 4.26 -24.96
N ARG A 190 1.13 4.41 -24.91
CA ARG A 190 1.92 4.49 -23.66
C ARG A 190 1.46 5.65 -22.79
N LEU A 191 1.40 6.87 -23.35
CA LEU A 191 0.97 8.05 -22.61
C LEU A 191 -0.48 7.90 -22.10
N LEU A 192 -1.40 7.38 -22.92
CA LEU A 192 -2.77 7.11 -22.51
C LEU A 192 -2.84 6.09 -21.39
N TYR A 193 -2.04 5.02 -21.46
CA TYR A 193 -1.95 4.02 -20.41
C TYR A 193 -1.39 4.61 -19.13
N SER A 194 -0.30 5.40 -19.18
CA SER A 194 0.29 6.06 -18.01
C SER A 194 -0.69 7.04 -17.35
N CYS A 195 -1.44 7.82 -18.13
CA CYS A 195 -2.50 8.69 -17.61
C CYS A 195 -3.61 7.89 -16.93
N LEU A 196 -4.05 6.77 -17.53
CA LEU A 196 -5.06 5.88 -16.94
C LEU A 196 -4.56 5.27 -15.62
N MET A 197 -3.31 4.82 -15.59
CA MET A 197 -2.69 4.26 -14.40
C MET A 197 -2.55 5.30 -13.29
N LEU A 198 -2.13 6.52 -13.61
CA LEU A 198 -2.09 7.64 -12.67
C LEU A 198 -3.48 7.94 -12.11
N LEU A 199 -4.51 7.96 -12.96
CA LEU A 199 -5.89 8.17 -12.53
C LEU A 199 -6.37 7.08 -11.58
N LEU A 200 -6.15 5.81 -11.92
CA LEU A 200 -6.64 4.66 -11.16
C LEU A 200 -5.86 4.41 -9.87
N SER A 201 -4.53 4.56 -9.91
CA SER A 201 -3.66 4.24 -8.77
C SER A 201 -3.46 5.41 -7.82
N TYR A 202 -3.72 6.64 -8.24
CA TYR A 202 -3.42 7.83 -7.45
C TYR A 202 -4.66 8.72 -7.24
N MET A 203 -5.26 9.25 -8.31
CA MET A 203 -6.34 10.24 -8.20
C MET A 203 -7.63 9.64 -7.64
N LEU A 204 -8.06 8.49 -8.13
CA LEU A 204 -9.31 7.84 -7.72
C LEU A 204 -9.31 7.46 -6.22
N PRO A 205 -8.27 6.83 -5.66
CA PRO A 205 -8.19 6.53 -4.23
C PRO A 205 -8.18 7.78 -3.35
N LEU A 206 -7.44 8.81 -3.74
CA LEU A 206 -7.43 10.09 -3.01
C LEU A 206 -8.80 10.74 -2.98
N LEU A 207 -9.51 10.74 -4.11
CA LEU A 207 -10.88 11.25 -4.20
C LEU A 207 -11.82 10.42 -3.32
N ALA A 208 -11.77 9.09 -3.40
CA ALA A 208 -12.62 8.21 -2.60
C ALA A 208 -12.42 8.42 -1.09
N VAL A 209 -11.17 8.56 -0.64
CA VAL A 209 -10.87 8.83 0.76
C VAL A 209 -11.30 10.25 1.16
N SER A 210 -11.08 11.25 0.33
CA SER A 210 -11.49 12.64 0.60
C SER A 210 -13.01 12.77 0.72
N VAL A 211 -13.76 12.16 -0.20
CA VAL A 211 -15.24 12.11 -0.15
C VAL A 211 -15.71 11.38 1.11
N SER A 212 -15.10 10.24 1.43
CA SER A 212 -15.41 9.49 2.65
C SER A 212 -15.13 10.31 3.90
N PHE A 213 -14.04 11.08 3.92
CA PHE A 213 -13.70 11.99 5.03
C PHE A 213 -14.74 13.08 5.23
N CYS A 214 -15.08 13.81 4.17
CA CYS A 214 -16.09 14.86 4.23
C CYS A 214 -17.44 14.31 4.68
N ALA A 215 -17.88 13.18 4.12
CA ALA A 215 -19.14 12.56 4.47
C ALA A 215 -19.18 12.06 5.92
N ILE A 216 -18.10 11.45 6.42
CA ILE A 216 -17.99 11.02 7.82
C ILE A 216 -18.03 12.23 8.75
N SER A 217 -17.27 13.29 8.46
CA SER A 217 -17.24 14.52 9.25
C SER A 217 -18.64 15.16 9.32
N TYR A 218 -19.34 15.24 8.20
CA TYR A 218 -20.71 15.75 8.14
C TYR A 218 -21.66 14.90 8.99
N HIS A 219 -21.64 13.58 8.87
CA HIS A 219 -22.51 12.69 9.67
C HIS A 219 -22.20 12.75 11.16
N LEU A 220 -20.96 12.94 11.56
CA LEU A 220 -20.59 13.09 12.97
C LEU A 220 -21.05 14.43 13.54
N GLN A 221 -20.91 15.54 12.79
CA GLN A 221 -21.39 16.86 13.20
C GLN A 221 -22.92 16.87 13.35
N LYS A 222 -23.65 16.32 12.39
CA LYS A 222 -25.12 16.25 12.44
C LYS A 222 -25.68 15.45 13.62
N ARG A 223 -24.90 14.49 14.15
CA ARG A 223 -25.29 13.67 15.32
C ARG A 223 -24.89 14.29 16.67
N SER A 224 -24.13 15.36 16.66
CA SER A 224 -23.69 16.09 17.83
C SER A 224 -24.76 17.14 18.21
N ILE A 225 -26.00 16.69 18.53
CA ILE A 225 -27.04 17.59 19.01
C ILE A 225 -26.77 17.91 20.49
N PRO A 226 -26.68 19.20 20.88
CA PRO A 226 -26.48 19.57 22.27
C PRO A 226 -27.69 19.10 23.10
N GLY A 227 -27.46 18.34 24.18
CA GLY A 227 -28.46 17.97 25.16
C GLY A 227 -28.80 16.48 25.31
N ALA A 228 -28.35 15.60 24.40
CA ALA A 228 -28.64 14.15 24.44
C ALA A 228 -27.37 13.28 24.50
N ALA A 229 -26.31 13.73 25.16
CA ALA A 229 -25.06 12.99 25.24
C ALA A 229 -25.09 11.90 26.30
N TYR A 230 -25.51 10.70 25.93
CA TYR A 230 -25.17 9.51 26.70
C TYR A 230 -23.63 9.29 26.65
N PRO A 231 -22.94 9.11 27.77
CA PRO A 231 -21.47 8.94 27.82
C PRO A 231 -20.94 7.81 26.92
N CYS A 232 -21.77 6.83 26.64
CA CYS A 232 -21.44 5.69 25.76
C CYS A 232 -21.38 6.08 24.26
N GLN A 233 -22.25 7.00 23.82
CA GLN A 233 -22.33 7.47 22.44
C GLN A 233 -21.10 8.33 22.05
N ASP A 234 -20.62 9.13 22.97
CA ASP A 234 -19.43 9.97 22.83
C ASP A 234 -18.16 9.11 22.69
N LYS A 235 -18.02 8.08 23.52
CA LYS A 235 -16.89 7.14 23.46
C LYS A 235 -16.86 6.35 22.15
N TRP A 236 -18.02 5.91 21.65
CA TRP A 236 -18.18 5.20 20.39
C TRP A 236 -17.84 6.10 19.16
N SER A 237 -18.29 7.35 19.19
CA SER A 237 -17.97 8.36 18.16
C SER A 237 -16.46 8.62 18.12
N LYS A 238 -15.82 8.86 19.26
CA LYS A 238 -14.36 9.10 19.36
C LYS A 238 -13.53 7.90 18.86
N THR A 239 -13.96 6.67 19.14
CA THR A 239 -13.25 5.46 18.63
C THR A 239 -13.35 5.33 17.12
N LYS A 240 -14.50 5.60 16.53
CA LYS A 240 -14.67 5.57 15.06
C LYS A 240 -13.86 6.66 14.36
N GLN A 241 -13.88 7.88 14.92
CA GLN A 241 -13.09 8.99 14.40
C GLN A 241 -11.58 8.69 14.45
N LYS A 242 -11.11 8.04 15.51
CA LYS A 242 -9.71 7.60 15.63
C LYS A 242 -9.34 6.59 14.54
N THR A 243 -10.14 5.55 14.33
CA THR A 243 -9.88 4.54 13.28
C THR A 243 -9.87 5.18 11.89
N PHE A 244 -10.75 6.15 11.67
CA PHE A 244 -10.79 6.87 10.40
C PHE A 244 -9.55 7.76 10.20
N ARG A 245 -9.09 8.44 11.24
CA ARG A 245 -7.84 9.22 11.21
C ARG A 245 -6.63 8.35 10.82
N VAL A 246 -6.55 7.14 11.37
CA VAL A 246 -5.50 6.15 11.00
C VAL A 246 -5.48 5.90 9.50
N LEU A 247 -6.65 5.62 8.92
CA LEU A 247 -6.77 5.38 7.49
C LEU A 247 -6.37 6.60 6.65
N THR A 248 -6.84 7.79 7.05
CA THR A 248 -6.49 9.04 6.36
C THR A 248 -4.97 9.25 6.34
N ILE A 249 -4.30 9.02 7.48
CA ILE A 249 -2.84 9.13 7.58
C ILE A 249 -2.17 8.12 6.64
N SER A 250 -2.63 6.85 6.60
CA SER A 250 -2.07 5.83 5.69
C SER A 250 -2.17 6.25 4.23
N VAL A 251 -3.32 6.79 3.80
CA VAL A 251 -3.51 7.23 2.41
C VAL A 251 -2.70 8.47 2.08
N VAL A 252 -2.61 9.43 3.00
CA VAL A 252 -1.77 10.64 2.80
C VAL A 252 -0.29 10.24 2.72
N CYS A 253 0.19 9.39 3.61
CA CYS A 253 1.57 8.88 3.55
C CYS A 253 1.84 8.15 2.23
N PHE A 254 0.94 7.28 1.79
CA PHE A 254 1.04 6.61 0.50
C PHE A 254 1.14 7.64 -0.63
N ALA A 255 0.22 8.59 -0.69
CA ALA A 255 0.17 9.59 -1.75
C ALA A 255 1.44 10.45 -1.80
N VAL A 256 1.92 10.94 -0.65
CA VAL A 256 3.15 11.76 -0.58
C VAL A 256 4.39 10.96 -1.00
N CYS A 257 4.49 9.69 -0.58
CA CYS A 257 5.63 8.85 -0.93
C CYS A 257 5.66 8.49 -2.42
N TRP A 258 4.50 8.25 -3.03
CA TRP A 258 4.41 7.85 -4.45
C TRP A 258 4.45 9.03 -5.43
N LEU A 259 4.13 10.25 -4.99
CA LEU A 259 4.07 11.42 -5.86
C LEU A 259 5.38 11.68 -6.65
N PRO A 260 6.57 11.68 -6.02
CA PRO A 260 7.81 11.92 -6.75
C PRO A 260 8.05 10.90 -7.87
N LEU A 261 7.83 9.61 -7.59
CA LEU A 261 8.00 8.56 -8.58
C LEU A 261 6.99 8.68 -9.73
N GLN A 262 5.73 9.02 -9.45
CA GLN A 262 4.72 9.23 -10.48
C GLN A 262 5.07 10.42 -11.39
N VAL A 263 5.57 11.51 -10.81
CA VAL A 263 6.02 12.68 -11.58
C VAL A 263 7.20 12.33 -12.48
N VAL A 264 8.20 11.63 -11.96
CA VAL A 264 9.38 11.23 -12.75
C VAL A 264 8.99 10.27 -13.87
N ASN A 265 8.14 9.28 -13.61
CA ASN A 265 7.66 8.36 -14.63
C ASN A 265 6.89 9.12 -15.74
N PHE A 266 6.01 10.05 -15.35
CA PHE A 266 5.25 10.84 -16.30
C PHE A 266 6.14 11.75 -17.15
N ILE A 267 7.18 12.38 -16.57
CA ILE A 267 8.17 13.17 -17.32
C ILE A 267 8.91 12.27 -18.32
N ARG A 268 9.35 11.07 -17.90
CA ARG A 268 10.02 10.11 -18.80
C ARG A 268 9.13 9.64 -19.96
N ASP A 269 7.83 9.60 -19.78
CA ASP A 269 6.88 9.22 -20.82
C ASP A 269 6.64 10.32 -21.85
N ILE A 270 6.89 11.59 -21.50
CA ILE A 270 6.74 12.76 -22.39
C ILE A 270 8.08 13.17 -23.01
N ASP A 271 9.16 13.09 -22.24
CA ASP A 271 10.50 13.60 -22.58
C ASP A 271 11.42 12.44 -23.03
N GLU A 272 11.20 11.92 -24.21
CA GLU A 272 11.99 10.81 -24.75
C GLU A 272 13.48 11.19 -25.00
N GLU A 273 13.76 12.47 -25.25
CA GLU A 273 15.11 12.96 -25.49
C GLU A 273 15.88 13.30 -24.21
N PHE A 274 15.23 13.19 -23.04
CA PHE A 274 15.80 13.56 -21.73
C PHE A 274 16.28 15.01 -21.68
N THR A 275 15.46 15.93 -22.19
CA THR A 275 15.75 17.36 -22.21
C THR A 275 15.43 18.01 -20.86
N ILE A 276 14.43 17.48 -20.13
CA ILE A 276 14.02 17.96 -18.79
C ILE A 276 14.85 17.28 -17.70
N LEU A 277 15.00 15.95 -17.81
CA LEU A 277 15.82 15.16 -16.89
C LEU A 277 17.15 14.83 -17.57
N ASP A 278 18.23 15.45 -17.09
CA ASP A 278 19.59 15.17 -17.59
C ASP A 278 19.89 13.65 -17.55
N LYS A 279 20.35 13.11 -18.68
CA LYS A 279 20.72 11.69 -18.85
C LYS A 279 21.68 11.18 -17.77
N ARG A 280 22.51 12.04 -17.22
CA ARG A 280 23.45 11.70 -16.16
C ARG A 280 22.77 11.40 -14.83
N TYR A 281 21.69 12.11 -14.50
CA TYR A 281 21.06 12.06 -13.18
C TYR A 281 19.74 11.26 -13.17
N VAL A 282 19.16 10.96 -14.33
CA VAL A 282 17.84 10.35 -14.43
C VAL A 282 17.72 9.03 -13.65
N ASN A 283 18.75 8.18 -13.70
CA ASN A 283 18.75 6.90 -13.00
C ASN A 283 18.83 7.09 -11.48
N VAL A 284 19.62 8.03 -10.99
CA VAL A 284 19.73 8.35 -9.56
C VAL A 284 18.43 8.97 -9.04
N ILE A 285 17.82 9.87 -9.82
CA ILE A 285 16.50 10.45 -9.49
C ILE A 285 15.43 9.34 -9.44
N GLN A 286 15.40 8.46 -10.44
CA GLN A 286 14.46 7.33 -10.50
C GLN A 286 14.58 6.41 -9.28
N ILE A 287 15.78 5.98 -8.94
CA ILE A 287 16.05 5.10 -7.79
C ILE A 287 15.76 5.79 -6.47
N SER A 288 16.07 7.10 -6.33
CA SER A 288 15.73 7.87 -5.14
C SER A 288 14.20 7.97 -4.95
N CYS A 289 13.48 8.31 -6.02
CA CYS A 289 12.02 8.37 -5.99
C CYS A 289 11.39 6.99 -5.73
N HIS A 290 11.98 5.92 -6.29
CA HIS A 290 11.56 4.55 -6.02
C HIS A 290 11.78 4.17 -4.54
N LEU A 291 12.90 4.54 -3.93
CA LEU A 291 13.16 4.32 -2.50
C LEU A 291 12.11 5.02 -1.63
N ILE A 292 11.77 6.28 -1.95
CA ILE A 292 10.74 7.04 -1.25
C ILE A 292 9.37 6.36 -1.41
N ALA A 293 9.00 5.95 -2.62
CA ALA A 293 7.74 5.26 -2.87
C ALA A 293 7.62 3.95 -2.09
N MET A 294 8.69 3.12 -2.12
CA MET A 294 8.74 1.84 -1.40
C MET A 294 8.72 2.03 0.12
N SER A 295 9.19 3.16 0.66
CA SER A 295 9.12 3.44 2.10
C SER A 295 7.67 3.47 2.63
N SER A 296 6.68 3.71 1.76
CA SER A 296 5.25 3.66 2.13
C SER A 296 4.81 2.33 2.73
N THR A 297 5.41 1.22 2.30
CA THR A 297 5.14 -0.13 2.82
C THR A 297 5.58 -0.32 4.28
N CYS A 298 6.56 0.46 4.73
CA CYS A 298 7.02 0.43 6.12
C CYS A 298 6.04 1.10 7.07
N TYR A 299 5.28 2.11 6.63
CA TYR A 299 4.47 2.92 7.54
C TYR A 299 3.20 2.22 8.00
N ASN A 300 2.59 1.38 7.16
CA ASN A 300 1.33 0.70 7.46
C ASN A 300 1.35 -0.04 8.80
N PRO A 301 2.31 -0.93 9.12
CA PRO A 301 2.37 -1.62 10.41
C PRO A 301 2.47 -0.67 11.60
N PHE A 302 3.27 0.41 11.49
CA PHE A 302 3.46 1.38 12.57
C PHE A 302 2.20 2.23 12.80
N ILE A 303 1.54 2.67 11.73
CA ILE A 303 0.31 3.45 11.81
C ILE A 303 -0.77 2.61 12.52
N TYR A 304 -0.96 1.34 12.14
CA TYR A 304 -1.93 0.47 12.79
C TYR A 304 -1.54 0.11 14.22
N ALA A 305 -0.26 -0.15 14.51
CA ALA A 305 0.21 -0.45 15.85
C ALA A 305 0.07 0.74 16.81
N SER A 306 0.36 1.96 16.35
CA SER A 306 0.34 3.15 17.21
C SER A 306 -1.06 3.70 17.45
N LEU A 307 -1.92 3.69 16.47
CA LEU A 307 -3.20 4.40 16.48
C LEU A 307 -4.41 3.50 16.72
N HIS A 308 -4.33 2.20 16.48
CA HIS A 308 -5.43 1.27 16.70
C HIS A 308 -5.35 0.64 18.10
N ASP A 309 -6.24 1.02 19.02
CA ASP A 309 -6.18 0.61 20.45
C ASP A 309 -6.15 -0.90 20.67
N LYS A 310 -6.86 -1.68 19.83
CA LYS A 310 -6.84 -3.15 19.92
C LYS A 310 -5.47 -3.72 19.57
N PHE A 311 -4.81 -3.20 18.52
CA PHE A 311 -3.46 -3.60 18.16
C PHE A 311 -2.46 -3.23 19.23
N ARG A 312 -2.53 -1.99 19.74
CA ARG A 312 -1.66 -1.52 20.82
C ARG A 312 -1.82 -2.35 22.09
N PHE A 313 -3.04 -2.72 22.47
CA PHE A 313 -3.30 -3.58 23.62
C PHE A 313 -2.68 -4.97 23.45
N HIS A 314 -2.86 -5.60 22.28
CA HIS A 314 -2.27 -6.91 22.02
C HIS A 314 -0.74 -6.84 21.91
N LEU A 315 -0.21 -5.80 21.27
CA LEU A 315 1.23 -5.56 21.19
C LEU A 315 1.84 -5.42 22.60
N SER A 316 1.27 -4.56 23.43
CA SER A 316 1.74 -4.38 24.82
C SER A 316 1.63 -5.66 25.64
N SER A 317 0.57 -6.48 25.44
CA SER A 317 0.42 -7.75 26.14
C SER A 317 1.49 -8.78 25.74
N TYR A 318 1.94 -8.80 24.48
CA TYR A 318 3.05 -9.65 24.02
C TYR A 318 4.38 -9.24 24.63
N PHE A 319 4.67 -7.94 24.69
CA PHE A 319 5.92 -7.44 25.27
C PHE A 319 5.92 -7.47 26.81
N TYR A 320 4.77 -7.22 27.47
CA TYR A 320 4.65 -7.25 28.92
C TYR A 320 4.49 -8.66 29.51
N ARG A 321 4.01 -9.65 28.73
CA ARG A 321 3.90 -11.04 29.23
C ARG A 321 5.25 -11.64 29.60
N LYS A 322 6.34 -11.12 29.03
CA LYS A 322 7.70 -11.50 29.38
C LYS A 322 8.20 -10.90 30.72
N LYS A 323 7.48 -9.91 31.29
CA LYS A 323 7.90 -9.21 32.53
C LYS A 323 7.03 -9.49 33.74
N LYS A 324 5.94 -10.28 33.61
CA LYS A 324 5.01 -10.60 34.69
C LYS A 324 4.76 -12.08 34.86
N SER A 325 5.83 -12.82 35.17
CA SER A 325 5.74 -13.96 36.05
C SER A 325 5.93 -13.39 37.48
N SER A 326 4.92 -13.00 38.14
CA SER A 326 4.75 -12.61 39.55
C SER A 326 4.06 -11.25 39.70
N SER A 327 2.81 -11.29 39.84
CA SER A 327 1.95 -10.57 40.76
C SER A 327 0.57 -10.30 40.20
N THR A 328 -0.40 -10.88 40.85
CA THR A 328 -1.84 -10.66 40.86
C THR A 328 -2.25 -9.20 40.66
N VAL A 329 -3.02 -8.90 39.59
CA VAL A 329 -4.08 -7.88 39.65
C VAL A 329 -5.23 -8.26 38.72
N SER A 330 -6.19 -8.95 39.30
CA SER A 330 -7.57 -9.08 38.82
C SER A 330 -8.30 -7.79 39.23
N TYR A 331 -8.34 -6.78 38.36
CA TYR A 331 -9.30 -5.66 38.51
C TYR A 331 -9.23 -4.75 37.28
N LYS A 332 -10.00 -5.02 36.27
CA LYS A 332 -10.48 -4.05 35.23
C LYS A 332 -11.24 -4.69 34.09
N ALA A 333 -11.50 -5.99 34.11
CA ALA A 333 -12.26 -6.65 33.03
C ALA A 333 -13.79 -6.44 33.15
N SER A 334 -14.30 -6.03 34.31
CA SER A 334 -15.76 -5.95 34.57
C SER A 334 -16.46 -4.73 33.97
N ARG A 335 -15.74 -3.67 33.61
CA ARG A 335 -16.40 -2.44 33.06
C ARG A 335 -16.51 -2.38 31.54
N PHE A 336 -15.89 -3.30 30.82
CA PHE A 336 -15.94 -3.31 29.35
C PHE A 336 -17.08 -4.14 28.76
N ASN A 337 -17.61 -5.08 29.55
CA ASN A 337 -18.69 -5.99 29.09
C ASN A 337 -20.09 -5.38 29.14
N THR A 338 -20.31 -4.35 29.96
CA THR A 338 -21.65 -3.77 30.16
C THR A 338 -22.12 -2.91 28.99
N CYS A 339 -21.22 -2.40 28.16
CA CYS A 339 -21.60 -1.58 27.00
C CYS A 339 -21.77 -2.41 25.71
N SER A 340 -21.18 -3.61 25.64
CA SER A 340 -21.32 -4.52 24.50
C SER A 340 -22.59 -5.39 24.57
N THR A 341 -23.07 -5.69 25.78
CA THR A 341 -24.29 -6.48 25.99
C THR A 341 -25.58 -5.70 25.74
N LEU A 342 -25.56 -4.35 25.84
CA LEU A 342 -26.72 -3.51 25.50
C LEU A 342 -26.89 -3.26 24.00
N ALA A 343 -25.87 -3.54 23.17
CA ALA A 343 -25.95 -3.41 21.72
C ALA A 343 -26.49 -4.66 21.02
N ASP A 344 -26.54 -5.81 21.71
CA ASP A 344 -26.98 -7.11 21.19
C ASP A 344 -28.35 -7.56 21.74
N ALA A 345 -29.06 -6.73 22.51
CA ALA A 345 -30.42 -7.05 22.99
C ALA A 345 -31.42 -6.89 21.85
N PRO A 346 -32.30 -7.88 21.59
CA PRO A 346 -33.34 -7.77 20.58
C PRO A 346 -34.36 -6.67 20.96
N ALA A 347 -34.84 -5.95 19.96
CA ALA A 347 -35.66 -4.76 20.05
C ALA A 347 -37.02 -4.89 20.82
N GLY A 348 -37.32 -6.06 21.37
CA GLY A 348 -38.54 -6.32 22.14
C GLY A 348 -38.44 -6.09 23.65
N LEU A 349 -37.24 -5.82 24.21
CA LEU A 349 -37.05 -5.65 25.65
C LEU A 349 -37.11 -4.18 26.11
N SER A 350 -36.96 -3.23 25.18
CA SER A 350 -37.00 -1.79 25.47
C SER A 350 -38.41 -1.31 25.86
N ASP A 351 -39.44 -1.90 25.27
CA ASP A 351 -40.84 -1.49 25.53
C ASP A 351 -41.39 -1.99 26.88
N LYS A 352 -40.84 -3.09 27.41
CA LYS A 352 -41.27 -3.59 28.73
C LYS A 352 -40.68 -2.82 29.91
N ILE A 353 -39.50 -2.22 29.75
CA ILE A 353 -38.85 -1.40 30.80
C ILE A 353 -39.48 -0.01 30.86
N ALA A 354 -39.95 0.53 29.74
CA ALA A 354 -40.64 1.83 29.68
C ALA A 354 -42.04 1.81 30.29
N LEU A 355 -42.70 0.64 30.34
CA LEU A 355 -44.03 0.47 30.95
C LEU A 355 -43.95 0.28 32.46
N GLN A 356 -42.83 -0.19 33.01
CA GLN A 356 -42.70 -0.45 34.45
C GLN A 356 -42.29 0.78 35.28
N THR A 357 -41.80 1.83 34.65
CA THR A 357 -41.45 3.10 35.29
C THR A 357 -42.60 4.14 35.29
N ARG A 358 -43.81 3.78 34.77
CA ARG A 358 -44.97 4.67 34.82
C ARG A 358 -45.99 4.32 35.94
N PHE A 359 -45.72 3.29 36.75
CA PHE A 359 -46.59 2.87 37.85
C PHE A 359 -45.84 2.60 39.18
N SER A 360 -44.82 3.38 39.47
CA SER A 360 -44.26 3.48 40.83
C SER A 360 -43.98 4.92 41.18
#